data_6bedeac4f377d302f1d165acb89fd977
#
_entry.id   6bedeac4f377d302f1d165acb89fd977
#
_cell.length_a   1.000
_cell.length_b   1.000
_cell.length_c   1.000
_cell.angle_alpha   90.00
_cell.angle_beta   90.00
_cell.angle_gamma   90.00
#
_symmetry.space_group_name_H-M   'P 1'
#
loop_
_entity.id
_entity.type
_entity.pdbx_description
1 polymer ?
#
loop_
_entity_poly.entity_id
_entity_poly.type
_entity_poly.pdbx_seq_one_letter_code
_entity_poly.pdbx_strand_id
1 'polypeptide(L)'
;IEVREKPDIWILRGEFNIIMKLREMLENTKIELMIAAPHLAANFLDALVPTLKKLANTGVNLLVMVSRNVGDDLLHEISKIAEVRMRDRMFGGGVIADGREALLLLGEDKPSLIIWSDHMSLVKFAKDYFQHLWNTAYEA
;
A
#
# COMPACT_ATOMS: atom_id res chain seq x y z
N ILE A 1 -22.97 29.73 0.39
CA ILE A 1 -23.17 28.44 -0.21
C ILE A 1 -22.03 27.50 0.19
N GLU A 2 -22.38 26.35 0.50
CA GLU A 2 -21.41 25.36 0.89
C GLU A 2 -20.80 24.71 -0.34
N VAL A 3 -19.48 24.73 -0.41
CA VAL A 3 -18.77 23.98 -1.44
C VAL A 3 -18.24 22.71 -0.79
N ARG A 4 -18.86 21.62 -1.10
CA ARG A 4 -18.40 20.33 -0.63
C ARG A 4 -17.54 19.69 -1.69
N GLU A 5 -16.32 19.39 -1.30
CA GLU A 5 -15.49 18.57 -2.14
C GLU A 5 -16.04 17.14 -2.10
N LYS A 6 -16.35 16.59 -3.25
CA LYS A 6 -16.75 15.20 -3.32
C LYS A 6 -15.52 14.35 -3.21
N PRO A 7 -15.56 13.32 -2.36
CA PRO A 7 -14.47 12.35 -2.37
C PRO A 7 -14.32 11.74 -3.75
N ASP A 8 -13.09 11.56 -4.18
CA ASP A 8 -12.79 11.04 -5.50
C ASP A 8 -12.58 9.54 -5.48
N ILE A 9 -12.95 8.90 -6.57
CA ILE A 9 -12.61 7.51 -6.85
C ILE A 9 -12.10 7.48 -8.28
N TRP A 10 -10.81 7.17 -8.43
CA TRP A 10 -10.17 7.16 -9.74
C TRP A 10 -9.73 5.75 -10.12
N ILE A 11 -10.00 5.35 -11.34
CA ILE A 11 -9.44 4.14 -11.91
C ILE A 11 -8.10 4.53 -12.52
N LEU A 12 -7.04 3.83 -12.10
CA LEU A 12 -5.69 4.10 -12.56
C LEU A 12 -5.29 3.08 -13.62
N ARG A 13 -4.66 3.55 -14.68
CA ARG A 13 -4.20 2.70 -15.78
C ARG A 13 -2.77 3.08 -16.14
N GLY A 14 -1.98 2.05 -16.46
CA GLY A 14 -0.60 2.23 -16.85
C GLY A 14 0.34 2.30 -15.66
N GLU A 15 1.43 1.56 -15.77
CA GLU A 15 2.41 1.43 -14.68
C GLU A 15 2.97 2.78 -14.26
N PHE A 16 3.28 3.65 -15.22
CA PHE A 16 3.82 4.96 -14.91
C PHE A 16 2.85 5.77 -14.05
N ASN A 17 1.58 5.80 -14.43
CA ASN A 17 0.58 6.56 -13.67
C ASN A 17 0.38 6.01 -12.27
N ILE A 18 0.46 4.69 -12.12
CA ILE A 18 0.32 4.04 -10.83
C ILE A 18 1.49 4.40 -9.92
N ILE A 19 2.69 4.33 -10.44
CA ILE A 19 3.89 4.66 -9.66
C ILE A 19 3.89 6.14 -9.27
N MET A 20 3.49 7.02 -10.19
CA MET A 20 3.42 8.45 -9.88
C MET A 20 2.41 8.74 -8.78
N LYS A 21 1.26 8.08 -8.83
CA LYS A 21 0.25 8.26 -7.78
C LYS A 21 0.73 7.72 -6.44
N LEU A 22 1.38 6.57 -6.46
CA LEU A 22 1.97 5.99 -5.24
C LEU A 22 3.00 6.93 -4.63
N ARG A 23 3.89 7.49 -5.42
CA ARG A 23 4.88 8.44 -4.92
C ARG A 23 4.24 9.68 -4.30
N GLU A 24 3.21 10.20 -4.96
CA GLU A 24 2.48 11.34 -4.44
C GLU A 24 1.87 11.02 -3.06
N MET A 25 1.24 9.86 -2.94
CA MET A 25 0.68 9.42 -1.66
C MET A 25 1.75 9.31 -0.59
N LEU A 26 2.88 8.69 -0.93
CA LEU A 26 3.97 8.49 0.03
C LEU A 26 4.57 9.82 0.47
N GLU A 27 4.78 10.73 -0.45
CA GLU A 27 5.35 12.04 -0.13
C GLU A 27 4.44 12.85 0.78
N ASN A 28 3.14 12.60 0.74
CA ASN A 28 2.17 13.28 1.58
C ASN A 28 1.90 12.56 2.91
N THR A 29 2.52 11.41 3.13
CA THR A 29 2.31 10.62 4.34
C THR A 29 3.07 11.22 5.51
N LYS A 30 2.39 11.42 6.64
CA LYS A 30 2.97 12.05 7.82
C LYS A 30 3.07 11.13 9.03
N ILE A 31 2.17 10.17 9.16
CA ILE A 31 2.02 9.40 10.40
C ILE A 31 2.24 7.91 10.15
N GLU A 32 1.49 7.33 9.25
CA GLU A 32 1.45 5.89 9.09
C GLU A 32 1.20 5.50 7.64
N LEU A 33 1.88 4.45 7.21
CA LEU A 33 1.69 3.88 5.88
C LEU A 33 1.49 2.38 6.01
N MET A 34 0.38 1.87 5.50
CA MET A 34 0.09 0.45 5.46
C MET A 34 0.20 -0.03 4.01
N ILE A 35 1.00 -1.05 3.79
CA ILE A 35 1.20 -1.62 2.46
C ILE A 35 0.89 -3.10 2.49
N ALA A 36 0.05 -3.57 1.56
CA ALA A 36 -0.16 -4.98 1.31
C ALA A 36 0.30 -5.26 -0.11
N ALA A 37 1.39 -6.01 -0.24
CA ALA A 37 2.02 -6.26 -1.52
C ALA A 37 1.98 -7.75 -1.87
N PRO A 38 0.98 -8.20 -2.62
CA PRO A 38 1.00 -9.55 -3.17
C PRO A 38 2.13 -9.68 -4.18
N HIS A 39 2.43 -10.91 -4.60
CA HIS A 39 3.52 -11.17 -5.53
C HIS A 39 3.44 -10.28 -6.78
N LEU A 40 2.25 -10.08 -7.31
CA LEU A 40 2.06 -9.27 -8.51
C LEU A 40 2.43 -7.78 -8.31
N ALA A 41 2.53 -7.33 -7.08
CA ALA A 41 2.87 -5.94 -6.76
C ALA A 41 4.36 -5.76 -6.40
N ALA A 42 5.17 -6.81 -6.48
CA ALA A 42 6.57 -6.74 -6.06
C ALA A 42 7.37 -5.67 -6.80
N ASN A 43 7.10 -5.48 -8.10
CA ASN A 43 7.79 -4.46 -8.88
C ASN A 43 7.46 -3.04 -8.40
N PHE A 44 6.21 -2.81 -8.02
CA PHE A 44 5.80 -1.51 -7.48
C PHE A 44 6.49 -1.27 -6.14
N LEU A 45 6.52 -2.28 -5.28
CA LEU A 45 7.15 -2.17 -3.98
C LEU A 45 8.65 -1.88 -4.12
N ASP A 46 9.32 -2.59 -5.01
CA ASP A 46 10.74 -2.38 -5.27
C ASP A 46 11.02 -0.94 -5.73
N ALA A 47 10.19 -0.42 -6.62
CA ALA A 47 10.33 0.95 -7.12
C ALA A 47 10.13 1.99 -6.02
N LEU A 48 9.42 1.67 -4.96
CA LEU A 48 9.12 2.61 -3.87
C LEU A 48 10.14 2.57 -2.73
N VAL A 49 11.06 1.62 -2.73
CA VAL A 49 12.01 1.46 -1.61
C VAL A 49 12.74 2.74 -1.26
N PRO A 50 13.30 3.52 -2.20
CA PRO A 50 13.97 4.76 -1.84
C PRO A 50 13.08 5.76 -1.11
N THR A 51 11.83 5.86 -1.52
CA THR A 51 10.86 6.76 -0.88
C THR A 51 10.48 6.25 0.50
N LEU A 52 10.33 4.92 0.65
CA LEU A 52 10.03 4.32 1.94
C LEU A 52 11.17 4.55 2.94
N LYS A 53 12.41 4.50 2.49
CA LYS A 53 13.56 4.80 3.35
C LYS A 53 13.49 6.23 3.87
N LYS A 54 13.12 7.18 3.03
CA LYS A 54 12.96 8.57 3.44
C LYS A 54 11.86 8.72 4.48
N LEU A 55 10.74 8.05 4.29
CA LEU A 55 9.64 8.09 5.24
C LEU A 55 10.04 7.52 6.58
N ALA A 56 10.73 6.39 6.58
CA ALA A 56 11.20 5.78 7.82
C ALA A 56 12.10 6.75 8.59
N ASN A 57 12.97 7.48 7.88
CA ASN A 57 13.87 8.46 8.50
C ASN A 57 13.13 9.65 9.10
N THR A 58 11.92 9.95 8.65
CA THR A 58 11.13 11.04 9.19
C THR A 58 10.16 10.60 10.29
N GLY A 59 10.22 9.35 10.69
CA GLY A 59 9.41 8.84 11.79
C GLY A 59 8.03 8.32 11.40
N VAL A 60 7.77 8.18 10.10
CA VAL A 60 6.52 7.56 9.65
C VAL A 60 6.54 6.07 10.00
N ASN A 61 5.44 5.59 10.57
CA ASN A 61 5.30 4.18 10.91
C ASN A 61 4.93 3.37 9.66
N LEU A 62 5.79 2.44 9.28
CA LEU A 62 5.61 1.62 8.08
C LEU A 62 5.21 0.20 8.46
N LEU A 63 4.03 -0.22 8.03
CA LEU A 63 3.53 -1.58 8.20
C LEU A 63 3.40 -2.22 6.82
N VAL A 64 4.20 -3.24 6.56
CA VAL A 64 4.26 -3.85 5.23
C VAL A 64 3.93 -5.34 5.33
N MET A 65 2.93 -5.75 4.57
CA MET A 65 2.54 -7.14 4.47
C MET A 65 2.85 -7.62 3.06
N VAL A 66 3.59 -8.72 2.96
CA VAL A 66 4.04 -9.23 1.67
C VAL A 66 3.65 -10.70 1.52
N SER A 67 3.55 -11.16 0.28
CA SER A 67 3.41 -12.58 0.02
C SER A 67 4.78 -13.25 0.16
N ARG A 68 4.80 -14.57 0.40
CA ARG A 68 6.05 -15.31 0.56
C ARG A 68 6.93 -15.27 -0.67
N ASN A 69 6.35 -15.00 -1.84
CA ASN A 69 7.07 -15.03 -3.11
C ASN A 69 7.71 -13.70 -3.50
N VAL A 70 7.76 -12.74 -2.58
CA VAL A 70 8.20 -11.40 -2.93
C VAL A 70 9.70 -11.30 -3.24
N GLY A 71 10.47 -12.29 -2.81
CA GLY A 71 11.91 -12.32 -3.02
C GLY A 71 12.70 -11.90 -1.78
N ASP A 72 13.83 -12.61 -1.55
CA ASP A 72 14.59 -12.42 -0.31
C ASP A 72 15.28 -11.06 -0.23
N ASP A 73 15.77 -10.56 -1.35
CA ASP A 73 16.49 -9.28 -1.35
C ASP A 73 15.56 -8.13 -1.01
N LEU A 74 14.38 -8.11 -1.62
CA LEU A 74 13.40 -7.07 -1.35
C LEU A 74 12.89 -7.17 0.08
N LEU A 75 12.61 -8.37 0.56
CA LEU A 75 12.18 -8.60 1.93
C LEU A 75 13.23 -8.08 2.92
N HIS A 76 14.50 -8.37 2.66
CA HIS A 76 15.58 -7.91 3.52
C HIS A 76 15.65 -6.39 3.59
N GLU A 77 15.55 -5.73 2.43
CA GLU A 77 15.57 -4.26 2.37
C GLU A 77 14.42 -3.64 3.16
N ILE A 78 13.21 -4.16 2.98
CA ILE A 78 12.03 -3.62 3.63
C ILE A 78 12.07 -3.88 5.14
N SER A 79 12.57 -5.03 5.56
CA SER A 79 12.63 -5.39 6.98
C SER A 79 13.52 -4.47 7.80
N LYS A 80 14.44 -3.75 7.15
CA LYS A 80 15.30 -2.78 7.82
C LYS A 80 14.57 -1.49 8.22
N ILE A 81 13.47 -1.17 7.55
CA ILE A 81 12.82 0.13 7.68
C ILE A 81 11.35 0.04 8.08
N ALA A 82 10.79 -1.15 8.11
CA ALA A 82 9.36 -1.34 8.36
C ALA A 82 9.13 -2.56 9.22
N GLU A 83 7.97 -2.60 9.86
CA GLU A 83 7.48 -3.84 10.44
C GLU A 83 6.88 -4.65 9.31
N VAL A 84 7.35 -5.90 9.14
CA VAL A 84 6.96 -6.73 8.00
C VAL A 84 6.30 -8.01 8.48
N ARG A 85 5.18 -8.34 7.88
CA ARG A 85 4.51 -9.62 8.07
C ARG A 85 4.25 -10.28 6.73
N MET A 86 4.12 -11.59 6.71
CA MET A 86 3.95 -12.37 5.49
C MET A 86 2.67 -13.17 5.50
N ARG A 87 2.10 -13.34 4.33
CA ARG A 87 0.98 -14.24 4.10
C ARG A 87 1.29 -15.11 2.90
N ASP A 88 0.76 -16.34 2.90
CA ASP A 88 0.97 -17.25 1.78
C ASP A 88 0.30 -16.72 0.51
N ARG A 89 -0.92 -16.21 0.65
CA ARG A 89 -1.71 -15.69 -0.47
C ARG A 89 -2.45 -14.44 -0.06
N MET A 90 -2.55 -13.52 -0.99
CA MET A 90 -3.37 -12.32 -0.83
C MET A 90 -4.14 -12.08 -2.11
N PHE A 91 -5.44 -11.88 -1.98
CA PHE A 91 -6.26 -11.44 -3.10
C PHE A 91 -6.18 -9.92 -3.17
N GLY A 92 -5.36 -9.43 -4.09
CA GLY A 92 -5.14 -8.00 -4.18
C GLY A 92 -4.25 -7.47 -3.08
N GLY A 93 -4.15 -6.16 -3.04
CA GLY A 93 -3.34 -5.43 -2.07
C GLY A 93 -3.55 -3.96 -2.21
N GLY A 94 -2.59 -3.18 -1.74
CA GLY A 94 -2.67 -1.74 -1.87
C GLY A 94 -1.89 -0.99 -0.82
N VAL A 95 -2.17 0.30 -0.77
CA VAL A 95 -1.50 1.23 0.14
C VAL A 95 -2.54 2.11 0.79
N ILE A 96 -2.44 2.27 2.10
CA ILE A 96 -3.30 3.17 2.86
C ILE A 96 -2.41 4.17 3.58
N ALA A 97 -2.59 5.46 3.28
CA ALA A 97 -1.76 6.52 3.81
C ALA A 97 -2.52 7.36 4.83
N ASP A 98 -2.03 7.37 6.07
CA ASP A 98 -2.58 8.18 7.17
C ASP A 98 -4.08 7.96 7.44
N GLY A 99 -4.63 6.84 6.96
CA GLY A 99 -6.07 6.59 7.07
C GLY A 99 -6.93 7.57 6.28
N ARG A 100 -6.34 8.30 5.33
CA ARG A 100 -7.05 9.34 4.56
C ARG A 100 -7.20 9.03 3.10
N GLU A 101 -6.35 8.22 2.54
CA GLU A 101 -6.42 7.84 1.14
C GLU A 101 -5.91 6.42 0.98
N ALA A 102 -6.39 5.76 -0.06
CA ALA A 102 -6.02 4.38 -0.34
C ALA A 102 -5.86 4.17 -1.83
N LEU A 103 -4.87 3.36 -2.20
CA LEU A 103 -4.73 2.85 -3.55
C LEU A 103 -4.90 1.33 -3.44
N LEU A 104 -5.89 0.80 -4.15
CA LEU A 104 -6.25 -0.61 -4.07
C LEU A 104 -5.91 -1.31 -5.38
N LEU A 105 -5.28 -2.47 -5.25
CA LEU A 105 -4.83 -3.29 -6.35
C LEU A 105 -5.62 -4.59 -6.28
N LEU A 106 -6.54 -4.80 -7.19
CA LEU A 106 -7.45 -5.94 -7.16
C LEU A 106 -7.13 -6.92 -8.28
N GLY A 107 -7.15 -8.20 -7.97
CA GLY A 107 -6.86 -9.28 -8.91
C GLY A 107 -6.03 -10.36 -8.25
N GLU A 108 -6.02 -11.56 -8.84
CA GLU A 108 -5.25 -12.69 -8.32
C GLU A 108 -3.88 -12.79 -8.97
N ASP A 109 -3.83 -13.09 -10.26
CA ASP A 109 -2.56 -13.32 -10.95
C ASP A 109 -1.97 -12.04 -11.53
N LYS A 110 -2.82 -11.09 -11.87
CA LYS A 110 -2.42 -9.77 -12.35
C LYS A 110 -3.48 -8.77 -11.96
N PRO A 111 -3.13 -7.47 -11.85
CA PRO A 111 -4.11 -6.46 -11.48
C PRO A 111 -5.20 -6.38 -12.53
N SER A 112 -6.45 -6.61 -12.14
CA SER A 112 -7.59 -6.44 -13.01
C SER A 112 -8.23 -5.07 -12.81
N LEU A 113 -8.01 -4.46 -11.65
CA LEU A 113 -8.55 -3.15 -11.32
C LEU A 113 -7.64 -2.48 -10.31
N ILE A 114 -7.24 -1.26 -10.61
CA ILE A 114 -6.45 -0.45 -9.67
C ILE A 114 -7.19 0.86 -9.48
N ILE A 115 -7.52 1.17 -8.24
CA ILE A 115 -8.25 2.39 -7.91
C ILE A 115 -7.55 3.16 -6.81
N TRP A 116 -7.66 4.47 -6.87
CA TRP A 116 -7.28 5.37 -5.79
C TRP A 116 -8.53 6.07 -5.29
N SER A 117 -8.62 6.28 -3.99
CA SER A 117 -9.75 6.99 -3.42
C SER A 117 -9.38 7.68 -2.11
N ASP A 118 -10.01 8.83 -1.86
CA ASP A 118 -10.02 9.47 -0.55
C ASP A 118 -11.42 9.44 0.08
N HIS A 119 -12.30 8.61 -0.46
CA HIS A 119 -13.62 8.39 0.13
C HIS A 119 -13.46 7.70 1.47
N MET A 120 -13.83 8.36 2.54
CA MET A 120 -13.53 7.89 3.90
C MET A 120 -14.08 6.51 4.22
N SER A 121 -15.27 6.18 3.75
CA SER A 121 -15.86 4.87 3.99
C SER A 121 -15.06 3.77 3.27
N LEU A 122 -14.59 4.06 2.06
CA LEU A 122 -13.79 3.09 1.32
C LEU A 122 -12.40 2.93 1.97
N VAL A 123 -11.80 4.02 2.39
CA VAL A 123 -10.51 3.99 3.08
C VAL A 123 -10.63 3.21 4.39
N LYS A 124 -11.69 3.45 5.14
CA LYS A 124 -11.91 2.72 6.38
C LYS A 124 -12.12 1.23 6.14
N PHE A 125 -12.89 0.88 5.11
CA PHE A 125 -13.08 -0.51 4.74
C PHE A 125 -11.75 -1.18 4.40
N ALA A 126 -10.93 -0.51 3.60
CA ALA A 126 -9.62 -1.02 3.23
C ALA A 126 -8.72 -1.18 4.45
N LYS A 127 -8.75 -0.21 5.36
CA LYS A 127 -7.94 -0.27 6.58
C LYS A 127 -8.38 -1.42 7.48
N ASP A 128 -9.69 -1.61 7.66
CA ASP A 128 -10.20 -2.71 8.48
C ASP A 128 -9.84 -4.06 7.88
N TYR A 129 -9.89 -4.18 6.54
CA TYR A 129 -9.49 -5.40 5.87
C TYR A 129 -8.00 -5.67 6.04
N PHE A 130 -7.16 -4.64 5.84
CA PHE A 130 -5.73 -4.77 6.06
C PHE A 130 -5.45 -5.22 7.49
N GLN A 131 -6.10 -4.61 8.47
CA GLN A 131 -5.89 -4.93 9.88
C GLN A 131 -6.26 -6.39 10.18
N HIS A 132 -7.33 -6.88 9.57
CA HIS A 132 -7.73 -8.27 9.71
C HIS A 132 -6.66 -9.21 9.15
N LEU A 133 -6.15 -8.92 7.97
CA LEU A 133 -5.10 -9.73 7.37
C LEU A 133 -3.80 -9.64 8.17
N TRP A 134 -3.47 -8.46 8.66
CA TRP A 134 -2.27 -8.22 9.46
C TRP A 134 -2.26 -9.05 10.74
N ASN A 135 -3.39 -9.10 11.42
CA ASN A 135 -3.50 -9.81 12.70
C ASN A 135 -3.32 -11.32 12.56
N THR A 136 -3.53 -11.86 11.38
CA THR A 136 -3.40 -13.30 11.12
C THR A 136 -2.21 -13.64 10.24
N ALA A 137 -1.36 -12.66 9.95
CA ALA A 137 -0.17 -12.85 9.13
C ALA A 137 1.00 -13.39 9.97
N TYR A 138 1.98 -13.97 9.29
CA TYR A 138 3.20 -14.47 9.93
C TYR A 138 4.22 -13.35 10.07
N GLU A 139 5.00 -13.39 11.12
CA GLU A 139 6.11 -12.47 11.25
C GLU A 139 7.22 -12.82 10.24
N ALA A 140 7.85 -11.79 9.74
CA ALA A 140 8.93 -11.94 8.78
C ALA A 140 10.25 -12.35 9.46
#